data_1a31be1b862c80315be89ac030283aec
#
_entry.id   1a31be1b862c80315be89ac030283aec
#
_cell.length_a   1.000
_cell.length_b   1.000
_cell.length_c   1.000
_cell.angle_alpha   90.00
_cell.angle_beta   90.00
_cell.angle_gamma   90.00
#
_symmetry.space_group_name_H-M   'P 1'
#
loop_
_entity.id
_entity.type
_entity.pdbx_description
1 polymer ?
#
loop_
_entity_poly.entity_id
_entity_poly.type
_entity_poly.pdbx_seq_one_letter_code
_entity_poly.pdbx_strand_id
1 'polypeptide(L)'
;MTYCHQFLSNLSSLTRFRLHTGNVNGYTQLKVRRFETSAEELSACLDLQLSSNPIAADFKENSCLLLCDNDHMDNYERDEIKITMKVFLSAWDVQQIDQAVTSLKEQLKTKDIEVLILSFPELDLIDGESEDDEHRRWFEKVKPLYTYMEKLVETSEIASIGVSDFSARQLKEVLEHFDVKPSINHVRLDGCCQVPPELQALANDHDVQLLVHNDPTPFPTNNIFKTFCEIDSGCQKAVCSPLFETTWLSRYSVWVRKRSIMTSKGYIVQFIRKHD
;
A
#
# COMPACT_ATOMS: atom_id res chain seq x y z
N MET A 1 12.87 -7.75 29.81
CA MET A 1 12.60 -6.76 28.75
C MET A 1 11.76 -7.46 27.68
N THR A 2 10.60 -6.94 27.36
CA THR A 2 9.79 -7.49 26.27
C THR A 2 10.44 -7.19 24.93
N TYR A 3 10.25 -8.02 23.93
CA TYR A 3 10.82 -7.87 22.59
C TYR A 3 10.48 -6.49 21.95
N CYS A 4 9.33 -5.94 22.29
CA CYS A 4 8.91 -4.59 21.88
C CYS A 4 9.86 -3.49 22.38
N HIS A 5 10.32 -3.55 23.65
CA HIS A 5 11.27 -2.59 24.21
C HIS A 5 12.61 -2.58 23.48
N GLN A 6 13.10 -3.74 23.07
CA GLN A 6 14.37 -3.87 22.35
C GLN A 6 14.24 -3.31 20.93
N PHE A 7 13.13 -3.58 20.26
CA PHE A 7 12.81 -3.00 18.94
C PHE A 7 12.75 -1.46 18.99
N LEU A 8 11.99 -0.93 19.95
CA LEU A 8 11.84 0.51 20.11
C LEU A 8 13.15 1.21 20.47
N SER A 9 14.02 0.57 21.29
CA SER A 9 15.35 1.07 21.59
C SER A 9 16.23 1.14 20.32
N ASN A 10 16.16 0.13 19.44
CA ASN A 10 16.91 0.13 18.20
C ASN A 10 16.41 1.19 17.21
N LEU A 11 15.11 1.53 17.22
CA LEU A 11 14.56 2.59 16.38
C LEU A 11 15.05 3.99 16.77
N SER A 12 15.50 4.19 18.01
CA SER A 12 15.91 5.52 18.49
C SER A 12 17.07 6.14 17.71
N SER A 13 17.89 5.30 17.06
CA SER A 13 19.04 5.74 16.25
C SER A 13 18.74 5.89 14.76
N LEU A 14 17.56 5.45 14.30
CA LEU A 14 17.22 5.46 12.88
C LEU A 14 16.48 6.73 12.47
N THR A 15 16.70 7.18 11.25
CA THR A 15 15.91 8.24 10.61
C THR A 15 14.89 7.68 9.63
N ARG A 16 15.17 6.52 9.05
CA ARG A 16 14.31 5.86 8.04
C ARG A 16 14.44 4.35 8.10
N PHE A 17 13.31 3.65 8.01
CA PHE A 17 13.28 2.19 7.91
C PHE A 17 11.98 1.68 7.28
N ARG A 18 11.97 0.40 6.89
CA ARG A 18 10.80 -0.30 6.36
C ARG A 18 10.51 -1.55 7.18
N LEU A 19 9.23 -1.87 7.31
CA LEU A 19 8.77 -3.14 7.84
C LEU A 19 8.08 -3.93 6.73
N HIS A 20 8.46 -5.19 6.53
CA HIS A 20 7.83 -6.14 5.63
C HIS A 20 7.23 -7.29 6.44
N THR A 21 5.92 -7.47 6.35
CA THR A 21 5.20 -8.50 7.12
C THR A 21 5.53 -9.93 6.69
N GLY A 22 6.12 -10.12 5.50
CA GLY A 22 6.11 -11.44 4.87
C GLY A 22 4.68 -11.84 4.47
N ASN A 23 4.45 -13.14 4.27
CA ASN A 23 3.15 -13.67 3.85
C ASN A 23 2.18 -13.79 5.03
N VAL A 24 1.21 -12.86 5.11
CA VAL A 24 0.20 -12.84 6.17
C VAL A 24 -0.72 -14.08 6.16
N ASN A 25 -0.88 -14.74 5.00
CA ASN A 25 -1.63 -15.97 4.88
C ASN A 25 -0.92 -17.17 5.54
N GLY A 26 0.33 -17.05 5.93
CA GLY A 26 1.06 -18.06 6.70
C GLY A 26 0.58 -18.22 8.15
N TYR A 27 -0.11 -17.21 8.69
CA TYR A 27 -0.55 -17.21 10.08
C TYR A 27 -1.95 -17.79 10.26
N THR A 28 -2.05 -18.93 10.94
CA THR A 28 -3.35 -19.56 11.23
C THR A 28 -4.27 -18.65 12.04
N GLN A 29 -3.71 -17.87 12.97
CA GLN A 29 -4.45 -16.94 13.83
C GLN A 29 -5.11 -15.82 12.99
N LEU A 30 -4.48 -15.38 11.91
CA LEU A 30 -5.03 -14.35 11.02
C LEU A 30 -6.07 -14.94 10.04
N LYS A 31 -5.88 -16.17 9.57
CA LYS A 31 -6.81 -16.84 8.66
C LYS A 31 -8.23 -17.02 9.22
N VAL A 32 -8.35 -17.25 10.51
CA VAL A 32 -9.66 -17.47 11.18
C VAL A 32 -10.35 -16.17 11.56
N ARG A 33 -9.67 -15.03 11.47
CA ARG A 33 -10.25 -13.71 11.76
C ARG A 33 -10.87 -13.12 10.50
N ARG A 34 -11.97 -12.41 10.69
CA ARG A 34 -12.53 -11.52 9.68
C ARG A 34 -12.11 -10.10 10.02
N PHE A 35 -11.53 -9.42 9.05
CA PHE A 35 -11.15 -8.02 9.15
C PHE A 35 -12.14 -7.18 8.33
N GLU A 36 -12.63 -6.11 8.91
CA GLU A 36 -13.51 -5.18 8.20
C GLU A 36 -12.71 -4.36 7.19
N THR A 37 -11.44 -4.05 7.53
CA THR A 37 -10.55 -3.28 6.68
C THR A 37 -9.15 -3.91 6.58
N SER A 38 -8.42 -3.55 5.54
CA SER A 38 -7.02 -3.94 5.38
C SER A 38 -6.09 -3.29 6.42
N ALA A 39 -6.49 -2.15 7.00
CA ALA A 39 -5.75 -1.52 8.09
C ALA A 39 -5.83 -2.34 9.38
N GLU A 40 -6.99 -2.93 9.69
CA GLU A 40 -7.14 -3.86 10.82
C GLU A 40 -6.33 -5.14 10.62
N GLU A 41 -6.32 -5.67 9.39
CA GLU A 41 -5.50 -6.85 9.05
C GLU A 41 -4.01 -6.55 9.28
N LEU A 42 -3.53 -5.42 8.79
CA LEU A 42 -2.14 -5.01 8.96
C LEU A 42 -1.79 -4.82 10.44
N SER A 43 -2.62 -4.10 11.20
CA SER A 43 -2.40 -3.90 12.63
C SER A 43 -2.32 -5.23 13.38
N ALA A 44 -3.27 -6.14 13.15
CA ALA A 44 -3.28 -7.45 13.78
C ALA A 44 -2.07 -8.31 13.39
N CYS A 45 -1.58 -8.18 12.15
CA CYS A 45 -0.40 -8.87 11.68
C CYS A 45 0.86 -8.35 12.39
N LEU A 46 1.04 -7.03 12.47
CA LEU A 46 2.16 -6.41 13.16
C LEU A 46 2.16 -6.76 14.65
N ASP A 47 1.01 -6.71 15.31
CA ASP A 47 0.85 -7.09 16.72
C ASP A 47 1.31 -8.53 16.97
N LEU A 48 0.86 -9.46 16.12
CA LEU A 48 1.22 -10.86 16.23
C LEU A 48 2.73 -11.08 16.04
N GLN A 49 3.30 -10.47 14.99
CA GLN A 49 4.70 -10.66 14.62
C GLN A 49 5.65 -10.06 15.65
N LEU A 50 5.36 -8.85 16.12
CA LEU A 50 6.23 -8.14 17.04
C LEU A 50 6.10 -8.61 18.50
N SER A 51 4.99 -9.26 18.83
CA SER A 51 4.80 -9.94 20.12
C SER A 51 5.51 -11.31 20.18
N SER A 52 5.67 -11.96 19.03
CA SER A 52 6.09 -13.38 18.98
C SER A 52 7.55 -13.60 18.61
N ASN A 53 8.21 -12.63 17.96
CA ASN A 53 9.54 -12.82 17.38
C ASN A 53 10.58 -11.87 18.00
N PRO A 54 11.78 -12.39 18.37
CA PRO A 54 12.92 -11.53 18.66
C PRO A 54 13.33 -10.81 17.38
N ILE A 55 13.22 -9.47 17.39
CA ILE A 55 13.63 -8.64 16.26
C ILE A 55 15.15 -8.58 16.23
N ALA A 56 15.74 -8.85 15.06
CA ALA A 56 17.18 -8.88 14.87
C ALA A 56 17.86 -7.58 15.39
N ALA A 57 18.94 -7.76 16.14
CA ALA A 57 19.69 -6.68 16.77
C ALA A 57 20.40 -5.75 15.75
N ASP A 58 20.55 -6.19 14.49
CA ASP A 58 21.34 -5.52 13.45
C ASP A 58 20.48 -4.72 12.46
N PHE A 59 19.40 -4.11 12.92
CA PHE A 59 18.53 -3.28 12.10
C PHE A 59 19.23 -1.96 11.72
N LYS A 60 19.46 -1.77 10.42
CA LYS A 60 20.25 -0.66 9.88
C LYS A 60 19.37 0.45 9.32
N GLU A 61 19.93 1.66 9.29
CA GLU A 61 19.35 2.81 8.60
C GLU A 61 18.93 2.46 7.17
N ASN A 62 17.75 2.92 6.76
CA ASN A 62 17.15 2.69 5.43
C ASN A 62 16.98 1.21 5.03
N SER A 63 17.04 0.28 5.98
CA SER A 63 16.83 -1.14 5.70
C SER A 63 15.34 -1.53 5.72
N CYS A 64 15.05 -2.68 5.14
CA CYS A 64 13.74 -3.32 5.23
C CYS A 64 13.85 -4.53 6.15
N LEU A 65 13.12 -4.50 7.25
CA LEU A 65 13.05 -5.63 8.19
C LEU A 65 11.93 -6.58 7.77
N LEU A 66 12.29 -7.77 7.34
CA LEU A 66 11.35 -8.87 7.11
C LEU A 66 10.97 -9.47 8.46
N LEU A 67 9.70 -9.31 8.86
CA LEU A 67 9.19 -9.77 10.15
C LEU A 67 8.92 -11.28 10.18
N CYS A 68 8.65 -11.88 9.02
CA CYS A 68 8.43 -13.31 8.89
C CYS A 68 8.85 -13.81 7.51
N ASP A 69 9.81 -14.73 7.51
CA ASP A 69 10.27 -15.42 6.31
C ASP A 69 9.44 -16.71 6.10
N ASN A 70 8.21 -16.53 5.67
CA ASN A 70 7.26 -17.61 5.39
C ASN A 70 6.71 -17.56 3.97
N ASP A 71 7.42 -16.88 3.09
CA ASP A 71 7.01 -16.75 1.69
C ASP A 71 7.43 -18.00 0.90
N HIS A 72 6.47 -18.60 0.20
CA HIS A 72 6.66 -19.81 -0.59
C HIS A 72 6.73 -19.51 -2.10
N MET A 73 7.16 -18.31 -2.47
CA MET A 73 7.28 -17.91 -3.87
C MET A 73 8.31 -18.75 -4.65
N ASP A 74 9.35 -19.23 -3.96
CA ASP A 74 10.40 -20.08 -4.55
C ASP A 74 9.88 -21.43 -5.13
N ASN A 75 8.60 -21.75 -4.86
CA ASN A 75 7.96 -22.96 -5.40
C ASN A 75 7.39 -22.76 -6.83
N TYR A 76 7.45 -21.55 -7.39
CA TYR A 76 6.86 -21.20 -8.66
C TYR A 76 7.86 -20.45 -9.54
N GLU A 77 7.85 -20.76 -10.84
CA GLU A 77 8.57 -19.97 -11.83
C GLU A 77 7.89 -18.59 -11.99
N ARG A 78 8.67 -17.58 -12.39
CA ARG A 78 8.18 -16.19 -12.49
C ARG A 78 6.96 -16.05 -13.43
N ASP A 79 6.92 -16.78 -14.52
CA ASP A 79 5.83 -16.76 -15.51
C ASP A 79 4.55 -17.48 -15.03
N GLU A 80 4.65 -18.30 -13.99
CA GLU A 80 3.51 -18.97 -13.38
C GLU A 80 2.73 -18.08 -12.40
N ILE A 81 3.30 -16.96 -11.99
CA ILE A 81 2.71 -16.07 -10.99
C ILE A 81 2.30 -14.71 -11.58
N LYS A 82 1.35 -14.06 -10.90
CA LYS A 82 0.92 -12.68 -11.13
C LYS A 82 1.04 -11.90 -9.82
N ILE A 83 1.80 -10.82 -9.85
CA ILE A 83 2.00 -9.93 -8.71
C ILE A 83 1.13 -8.69 -8.91
N THR A 84 0.29 -8.39 -7.94
CA THR A 84 -0.48 -7.16 -7.85
C THR A 84 -0.02 -6.38 -6.64
N MET A 85 0.32 -5.11 -6.82
CA MET A 85 0.73 -4.19 -5.77
C MET A 85 -0.23 -3.01 -5.70
N LYS A 86 -0.72 -2.67 -4.52
CA LYS A 86 -1.43 -1.41 -4.25
C LYS A 86 -0.58 -0.55 -3.33
N VAL A 87 -0.30 0.67 -3.74
CA VAL A 87 0.46 1.65 -2.95
C VAL A 87 -0.48 2.74 -2.47
N PHE A 88 -0.45 3.01 -1.17
CA PHE A 88 -1.14 4.10 -0.51
C PHE A 88 -0.13 5.21 -0.26
N LEU A 89 -0.29 6.31 -0.96
CA LEU A 89 0.59 7.47 -0.86
C LEU A 89 0.14 8.39 0.28
N SER A 90 1.09 8.94 1.03
CA SER A 90 0.80 9.96 2.05
C SER A 90 0.99 11.40 1.52
N ALA A 91 1.65 11.55 0.38
CA ALA A 91 1.90 12.82 -0.27
C ALA A 91 1.92 12.66 -1.79
N TRP A 92 1.73 13.77 -2.51
CA TRP A 92 1.78 13.86 -3.97
C TRP A 92 3.25 13.85 -4.46
N ASP A 93 3.96 12.76 -4.17
CA ASP A 93 5.40 12.62 -4.41
C ASP A 93 5.70 11.34 -5.19
N VAL A 94 6.26 11.51 -6.38
CA VAL A 94 6.71 10.41 -7.27
C VAL A 94 7.71 9.48 -6.59
N GLN A 95 8.55 10.02 -5.70
CA GLN A 95 9.55 9.21 -5.00
C GLN A 95 8.93 8.13 -4.12
N GLN A 96 7.72 8.35 -3.61
CA GLN A 96 7.01 7.32 -2.83
C GLN A 96 6.65 6.11 -3.70
N ILE A 97 6.28 6.32 -4.96
CA ILE A 97 5.99 5.25 -5.92
C ILE A 97 7.27 4.47 -6.23
N ASP A 98 8.35 5.19 -6.59
CA ASP A 98 9.64 4.61 -6.92
C ASP A 98 10.17 3.73 -5.78
N GLN A 99 10.19 4.27 -4.56
CA GLN A 99 10.66 3.56 -3.37
C GLN A 99 9.80 2.32 -3.07
N ALA A 100 8.48 2.41 -3.23
CA ALA A 100 7.57 1.30 -2.96
C ALA A 100 7.77 0.17 -3.98
N VAL A 101 7.82 0.50 -5.28
CA VAL A 101 8.04 -0.47 -6.36
C VAL A 101 9.41 -1.14 -6.22
N THR A 102 10.46 -0.35 -6.03
CA THR A 102 11.83 -0.87 -5.82
C THR A 102 11.89 -1.77 -4.60
N SER A 103 11.29 -1.35 -3.47
CA SER A 103 11.28 -2.16 -2.24
C SER A 103 10.57 -3.51 -2.45
N LEU A 104 9.43 -3.54 -3.12
CA LEU A 104 8.73 -4.80 -3.40
C LEU A 104 9.55 -5.71 -4.31
N LYS A 105 10.14 -5.17 -5.37
CA LYS A 105 10.97 -5.94 -6.30
C LYS A 105 12.18 -6.56 -5.60
N GLU A 106 12.83 -5.83 -4.70
CA GLU A 106 13.93 -6.33 -3.87
C GLU A 106 13.46 -7.46 -2.93
N GLN A 107 12.34 -7.26 -2.22
CA GLN A 107 11.82 -8.24 -1.24
C GLN A 107 11.34 -9.52 -1.90
N LEU A 108 10.68 -9.43 -3.05
CA LEU A 108 10.19 -10.58 -3.81
C LEU A 108 11.20 -11.12 -4.84
N LYS A 109 12.40 -10.52 -4.93
CA LYS A 109 13.46 -10.89 -5.88
C LYS A 109 12.95 -10.96 -7.33
N THR A 110 12.09 -10.02 -7.71
CA THR A 110 11.51 -9.94 -9.05
C THR A 110 11.97 -8.69 -9.80
N LYS A 111 11.91 -8.73 -11.12
CA LYS A 111 12.25 -7.57 -11.97
C LYS A 111 11.03 -6.73 -12.31
N ASP A 112 9.86 -7.34 -12.32
CA ASP A 112 8.62 -6.76 -12.81
C ASP A 112 7.42 -7.10 -11.93
N ILE A 113 6.34 -6.34 -12.10
CA ILE A 113 5.06 -6.47 -11.39
C ILE A 113 3.95 -6.40 -12.44
N GLU A 114 2.94 -7.27 -12.38
CA GLU A 114 1.88 -7.25 -13.38
C GLU A 114 0.94 -6.06 -13.23
N VAL A 115 0.59 -5.70 -12.01
CA VAL A 115 -0.36 -4.60 -11.78
C VAL A 115 0.12 -3.71 -10.64
N LEU A 116 0.28 -2.42 -10.92
CA LEU A 116 0.48 -1.38 -9.91
C LEU A 116 -0.79 -0.55 -9.78
N ILE A 117 -1.41 -0.56 -8.60
CA ILE A 117 -2.57 0.26 -8.26
C ILE A 117 -2.11 1.38 -7.34
N LEU A 118 -2.46 2.63 -7.66
CA LEU A 118 -2.21 3.75 -6.76
C LEU A 118 -3.49 4.19 -6.03
N SER A 119 -3.36 4.38 -4.74
CA SER A 119 -4.29 5.12 -3.89
C SER A 119 -3.66 6.49 -3.61
N PHE A 120 -4.29 7.53 -4.12
CA PHE A 120 -3.77 8.88 -4.07
C PHE A 120 -4.08 9.56 -2.73
N PRO A 121 -3.28 10.55 -2.31
CA PRO A 121 -3.62 11.36 -1.15
C PRO A 121 -4.90 12.17 -1.39
N GLU A 122 -5.58 12.52 -0.32
CA GLU A 122 -6.68 13.49 -0.38
C GLU A 122 -6.13 14.88 -0.70
N LEU A 123 -6.96 15.69 -1.38
CA LEU A 123 -6.67 17.11 -1.54
C LEU A 123 -7.01 17.86 -0.26
N ASP A 124 -6.19 18.86 0.06
CA ASP A 124 -6.55 19.80 1.09
C ASP A 124 -7.83 20.55 0.70
N LEU A 125 -8.76 20.67 1.63
CA LEU A 125 -9.99 21.43 1.39
C LEU A 125 -9.68 22.92 1.36
N ILE A 126 -10.19 23.62 0.33
CA ILE A 126 -10.11 25.08 0.21
C ILE A 126 -11.53 25.63 0.29
N ASP A 127 -11.79 26.42 1.34
CA ASP A 127 -13.10 27.02 1.56
C ASP A 127 -13.51 27.92 0.38
N GLY A 128 -14.70 27.65 -0.18
CA GLY A 128 -15.25 28.42 -1.30
C GLY A 128 -14.67 28.06 -2.68
N GLU A 129 -13.86 27.02 -2.79
CA GLU A 129 -13.40 26.52 -4.09
C GLU A 129 -14.57 25.90 -4.88
N SER A 130 -14.62 26.15 -6.18
CA SER A 130 -15.60 25.48 -7.04
C SER A 130 -15.18 24.04 -7.33
N GLU A 131 -16.16 23.15 -7.61
CA GLU A 131 -15.89 21.75 -8.01
C GLU A 131 -14.98 21.64 -9.24
N ASP A 132 -15.05 22.62 -10.16
CA ASP A 132 -14.21 22.64 -11.35
C ASP A 132 -12.77 23.03 -11.03
N ASP A 133 -12.55 23.95 -10.09
CA ASP A 133 -11.22 24.35 -9.65
C ASP A 133 -10.57 23.26 -8.81
N GLU A 134 -11.33 22.61 -7.92
CA GLU A 134 -10.89 21.44 -7.17
C GLU A 134 -10.46 20.31 -8.11
N HIS A 135 -11.28 19.98 -9.11
CA HIS A 135 -10.96 18.95 -10.10
C HIS A 135 -9.70 19.29 -10.91
N ARG A 136 -9.55 20.54 -11.32
CA ARG A 136 -8.34 21.01 -12.02
C ARG A 136 -7.10 20.86 -11.13
N ARG A 137 -7.19 21.25 -9.87
CA ARG A 137 -6.11 21.14 -8.89
C ARG A 137 -5.77 19.67 -8.61
N TRP A 138 -6.79 18.81 -8.51
CA TRP A 138 -6.61 17.36 -8.41
C TRP A 138 -5.83 16.81 -9.61
N PHE A 139 -6.23 17.18 -10.82
CA PHE A 139 -5.59 16.68 -12.03
C PHE A 139 -4.12 17.12 -12.14
N GLU A 140 -3.80 18.35 -11.80
CA GLU A 140 -2.41 18.85 -11.77
C GLU A 140 -1.55 18.08 -10.75
N LYS A 141 -2.13 17.59 -9.66
CA LYS A 141 -1.44 16.74 -8.68
C LYS A 141 -1.28 15.30 -9.16
N VAL A 142 -2.28 14.76 -9.82
CA VAL A 142 -2.26 13.38 -10.35
C VAL A 142 -1.29 13.25 -11.52
N LYS A 143 -1.22 14.25 -12.38
CA LYS A 143 -0.46 14.23 -13.63
C LYS A 143 0.99 13.75 -13.48
N PRO A 144 1.85 14.29 -12.60
CA PRO A 144 3.22 13.81 -12.47
C PRO A 144 3.32 12.37 -11.96
N LEU A 145 2.39 11.95 -11.09
CA LEU A 145 2.35 10.58 -10.55
C LEU A 145 1.95 9.58 -11.64
N TYR A 146 0.93 9.93 -12.43
CA TYR A 146 0.45 9.07 -13.51
C TYR A 146 1.49 8.97 -14.65
N THR A 147 2.11 10.08 -15.05
CA THR A 147 3.22 10.07 -16.02
C THR A 147 4.38 9.18 -15.55
N TYR A 148 4.65 9.16 -14.25
CA TYR A 148 5.67 8.24 -13.72
C TYR A 148 5.24 6.77 -13.85
N MET A 149 3.97 6.45 -13.64
CA MET A 149 3.47 5.09 -13.88
C MET A 149 3.56 4.69 -15.35
N GLU A 150 3.26 5.59 -16.29
CA GLU A 150 3.44 5.34 -17.73
C GLU A 150 4.90 4.98 -18.03
N LYS A 151 5.85 5.71 -17.45
CA LYS A 151 7.28 5.41 -17.59
C LYS A 151 7.62 4.01 -17.07
N LEU A 152 7.05 3.58 -15.95
CA LEU A 152 7.26 2.22 -15.42
C LEU A 152 6.70 1.14 -16.37
N VAL A 153 5.62 1.43 -17.10
CA VAL A 153 5.11 0.54 -18.17
C VAL A 153 6.07 0.51 -19.36
N GLU A 154 6.54 1.66 -19.82
CA GLU A 154 7.51 1.78 -20.92
C GLU A 154 8.80 1.01 -20.62
N THR A 155 9.29 1.08 -19.39
CA THR A 155 10.50 0.33 -18.96
C THR A 155 10.22 -1.14 -18.63
N SER A 156 8.97 -1.60 -18.78
CA SER A 156 8.52 -2.96 -18.46
C SER A 156 8.73 -3.36 -16.99
N GLU A 157 8.78 -2.38 -16.10
CA GLU A 157 8.83 -2.63 -14.64
C GLU A 157 7.46 -2.99 -14.09
N ILE A 158 6.40 -2.45 -14.71
CA ILE A 158 5.02 -2.87 -14.48
C ILE A 158 4.34 -3.21 -15.81
N ALA A 159 3.39 -4.14 -15.82
CA ALA A 159 2.67 -4.49 -17.04
C ALA A 159 1.39 -3.68 -17.23
N SER A 160 0.75 -3.23 -16.15
CA SER A 160 -0.48 -2.41 -16.23
C SER A 160 -0.66 -1.50 -15.04
N ILE A 161 -1.39 -0.41 -15.27
CA ILE A 161 -1.74 0.61 -14.29
C ILE A 161 -3.13 0.34 -13.74
N GLY A 162 -3.30 0.52 -12.42
CA GLY A 162 -4.58 0.63 -11.74
C GLY A 162 -4.66 1.93 -10.94
N VAL A 163 -5.88 2.40 -10.75
CA VAL A 163 -6.19 3.54 -9.89
C VAL A 163 -7.16 3.12 -8.79
N SER A 164 -7.28 3.90 -7.73
CA SER A 164 -8.20 3.62 -6.63
C SER A 164 -9.11 4.80 -6.37
N ASP A 165 -10.41 4.50 -6.25
CA ASP A 165 -11.48 5.43 -5.85
C ASP A 165 -11.69 6.61 -6.81
N PHE A 166 -11.38 6.43 -8.10
CA PHE A 166 -11.68 7.45 -9.08
C PHE A 166 -13.17 7.52 -9.40
N SER A 167 -13.73 8.72 -9.33
CA SER A 167 -15.07 9.04 -9.83
C SER A 167 -15.12 8.91 -11.36
N ALA A 168 -16.32 8.91 -11.95
CA ALA A 168 -16.48 8.91 -13.41
C ALA A 168 -15.74 10.09 -14.08
N ARG A 169 -15.81 11.29 -13.49
CA ARG A 169 -15.13 12.49 -13.97
C ARG A 169 -13.60 12.33 -13.95
N GLN A 170 -13.06 11.84 -12.85
CA GLN A 170 -11.62 11.61 -12.68
C GLN A 170 -11.09 10.52 -13.62
N LEU A 171 -11.84 9.41 -13.74
CA LEU A 171 -11.48 8.34 -14.66
C LEU A 171 -11.51 8.81 -16.12
N LYS A 172 -12.53 9.58 -16.52
CA LYS A 172 -12.64 10.15 -17.85
C LYS A 172 -11.45 11.05 -18.19
N GLU A 173 -11.08 11.96 -17.27
CA GLU A 173 -9.94 12.87 -17.45
C GLU A 173 -8.64 12.09 -17.72
N VAL A 174 -8.38 11.03 -16.96
CA VAL A 174 -7.20 10.18 -17.14
C VAL A 174 -7.26 9.41 -18.46
N LEU A 175 -8.43 8.87 -18.83
CA LEU A 175 -8.64 8.17 -20.10
C LEU A 175 -8.43 9.06 -21.31
N GLU A 176 -8.75 10.34 -21.22
CA GLU A 176 -8.59 11.31 -22.31
C GLU A 176 -7.17 11.84 -22.42
N HIS A 177 -6.45 11.96 -21.29
CA HIS A 177 -5.18 12.69 -21.25
C HIS A 177 -3.94 11.82 -21.43
N PHE A 178 -3.90 10.61 -20.89
CA PHE A 178 -2.73 9.74 -20.89
C PHE A 178 -2.78 8.66 -21.96
N ASP A 179 -1.62 8.22 -22.45
CA ASP A 179 -1.52 7.18 -23.49
C ASP A 179 -1.78 5.78 -22.90
N VAL A 180 -1.20 5.47 -21.75
CA VAL A 180 -1.42 4.20 -21.04
C VAL A 180 -2.67 4.31 -20.18
N LYS A 181 -3.75 3.64 -20.60
CA LYS A 181 -5.02 3.64 -19.87
C LYS A 181 -4.96 2.75 -18.65
N PRO A 182 -5.65 3.11 -17.54
CA PRO A 182 -5.75 2.22 -16.39
C PRO A 182 -6.56 0.98 -16.76
N SER A 183 -6.07 -0.19 -16.39
CA SER A 183 -6.81 -1.47 -16.57
C SER A 183 -7.77 -1.76 -15.42
N ILE A 184 -7.59 -1.10 -14.28
CA ILE A 184 -8.38 -1.31 -13.06
C ILE A 184 -8.70 0.04 -12.42
N ASN A 185 -9.96 0.25 -12.02
CA ASN A 185 -10.32 1.19 -10.98
C ASN A 185 -10.83 0.41 -9.76
N HIS A 186 -10.08 0.48 -8.67
CA HIS A 186 -10.36 -0.22 -7.43
C HIS A 186 -11.27 0.67 -6.59
N VAL A 187 -12.54 0.31 -6.44
CA VAL A 187 -13.59 1.17 -5.85
C VAL A 187 -14.04 0.70 -4.48
N ARG A 188 -14.24 1.62 -3.57
CA ARG A 188 -14.86 1.37 -2.29
C ARG A 188 -16.37 1.59 -2.41
N LEU A 189 -17.15 0.68 -1.84
CA LEU A 189 -18.61 0.79 -1.78
C LEU A 189 -19.03 1.17 -0.35
N ASP A 190 -19.22 2.45 -0.11
CA ASP A 190 -19.69 2.96 1.18
C ASP A 190 -21.23 2.92 1.26
N GLY A 191 -21.77 2.00 2.06
CA GLY A 191 -23.19 1.94 2.39
C GLY A 191 -24.17 1.67 1.24
N CYS A 192 -23.73 1.78 0.01
CA CYS A 192 -24.48 1.48 -1.20
C CYS A 192 -23.80 0.32 -1.93
N CYS A 193 -24.54 -0.77 -2.16
CA CYS A 193 -23.98 -1.97 -2.79
C CYS A 193 -23.77 -1.84 -4.32
N GLN A 194 -23.87 -0.65 -4.88
CA GLN A 194 -23.80 -0.46 -6.35
C GLN A 194 -22.79 0.64 -6.72
N VAL A 195 -22.00 0.33 -7.73
CA VAL A 195 -21.15 1.32 -8.40
C VAL A 195 -22.06 2.33 -9.13
N PRO A 196 -21.75 3.64 -9.11
CA PRO A 196 -22.49 4.64 -9.88
C PRO A 196 -22.64 4.24 -11.35
N PRO A 197 -23.85 4.29 -11.94
CA PRO A 197 -24.10 3.83 -13.31
C PRO A 197 -23.21 4.51 -14.36
N GLU A 198 -22.92 5.78 -14.19
CA GLU A 198 -22.04 6.56 -15.07
C GLU A 198 -20.58 6.03 -15.03
N LEU A 199 -20.07 5.68 -13.85
CA LEU A 199 -18.75 5.09 -13.71
C LEU A 199 -18.70 3.69 -14.33
N GLN A 200 -19.77 2.91 -14.16
CA GLN A 200 -19.87 1.56 -14.73
C GLN A 200 -19.93 1.60 -16.26
N ALA A 201 -20.71 2.52 -16.85
CA ALA A 201 -20.78 2.70 -18.29
C ALA A 201 -19.42 3.10 -18.86
N LEU A 202 -18.79 4.13 -18.29
CA LEU A 202 -17.47 4.59 -18.72
C LEU A 202 -16.40 3.49 -18.63
N ALA A 203 -16.38 2.75 -17.54
CA ALA A 203 -15.44 1.66 -17.35
C ALA A 203 -15.63 0.52 -18.38
N ASN A 204 -16.88 0.17 -18.69
CA ASN A 204 -17.19 -0.82 -19.72
C ASN A 204 -16.78 -0.36 -21.12
N ASP A 205 -17.01 0.92 -21.46
CA ASP A 205 -16.67 1.50 -22.76
C ASP A 205 -15.15 1.54 -23.04
N HIS A 206 -14.35 1.52 -21.96
CA HIS A 206 -12.89 1.61 -22.03
C HIS A 206 -12.15 0.38 -21.49
N ASP A 207 -12.83 -0.77 -21.31
CA ASP A 207 -12.25 -2.01 -20.80
C ASP A 207 -11.55 -1.87 -19.42
N VAL A 208 -12.03 -0.94 -18.57
CA VAL A 208 -11.52 -0.76 -17.21
C VAL A 208 -12.27 -1.67 -16.25
N GLN A 209 -11.56 -2.55 -15.55
CA GLN A 209 -12.17 -3.42 -14.55
C GLN A 209 -12.50 -2.65 -13.26
N LEU A 210 -13.74 -2.71 -12.81
CA LEU A 210 -14.14 -2.19 -11.51
C LEU A 210 -14.03 -3.31 -10.47
N LEU A 211 -13.08 -3.21 -9.57
CA LEU A 211 -12.86 -4.16 -8.48
C LEU A 211 -13.18 -3.50 -7.14
N VAL A 212 -13.88 -4.24 -6.28
CA VAL A 212 -14.28 -3.72 -4.96
C VAL A 212 -13.18 -3.99 -3.92
N HIS A 213 -12.97 -3.02 -3.02
CA HIS A 213 -12.07 -3.16 -1.89
C HIS A 213 -12.70 -2.66 -0.58
N ASN A 214 -12.04 -3.00 0.54
CA ASN A 214 -12.39 -2.57 1.89
C ASN A 214 -11.29 -1.73 2.55
N ASP A 215 -10.39 -1.15 1.76
CA ASP A 215 -9.36 -0.29 2.30
C ASP A 215 -10.00 1.00 2.82
N PRO A 216 -9.61 1.50 4.00
CA PRO A 216 -10.08 2.79 4.46
C PRO A 216 -9.49 3.92 3.60
N THR A 217 -10.26 4.98 3.41
CA THR A 217 -9.85 6.19 2.68
C THR A 217 -10.08 7.41 3.57
N PRO A 218 -9.04 8.19 3.92
CA PRO A 218 -7.62 7.89 3.67
C PRO A 218 -7.14 6.66 4.45
N PHE A 219 -6.09 6.02 3.95
CA PHE A 219 -5.50 4.89 4.68
C PHE A 219 -4.83 5.41 5.96
N PRO A 220 -5.17 4.89 7.17
CA PRO A 220 -4.76 5.46 8.45
C PRO A 220 -3.30 5.13 8.79
N THR A 221 -2.37 5.48 7.91
CA THR A 221 -0.95 5.15 8.00
C THR A 221 -0.34 5.56 9.33
N ASN A 222 -0.65 6.76 9.82
CA ASN A 222 -0.12 7.26 11.10
C ASN A 222 -0.69 6.53 12.32
N ASN A 223 -1.89 5.97 12.23
CA ASN A 223 -2.55 5.29 13.35
C ASN A 223 -2.01 3.87 13.55
N ILE A 224 -1.55 3.21 12.49
CA ILE A 224 -1.00 1.85 12.56
C ILE A 224 0.20 1.80 13.53
N PHE A 225 1.11 2.75 13.40
CA PHE A 225 2.27 2.81 14.28
C PHE A 225 1.93 3.25 15.72
N LYS A 226 0.90 4.10 15.88
CA LYS A 226 0.38 4.47 17.20
C LYS A 226 -0.22 3.28 17.94
N THR A 227 -1.08 2.53 17.27
CA THR A 227 -1.72 1.32 17.84
C THR A 227 -0.64 0.31 18.27
N PHE A 228 0.36 0.14 17.46
CA PHE A 228 1.49 -0.71 17.73
C PHE A 228 2.29 -0.31 18.99
N CYS A 229 2.50 0.99 19.21
CA CYS A 229 3.17 1.50 20.41
C CYS A 229 2.28 1.52 21.66
N GLU A 230 0.95 1.52 21.51
CA GLU A 230 0.00 1.56 22.63
C GLU A 230 -0.26 0.19 23.26
N ILE A 231 -0.01 -0.91 22.54
CA ILE A 231 -0.33 -2.27 23.00
C ILE A 231 0.63 -2.75 24.10
N ASP A 232 1.83 -2.22 24.19
CA ASP A 232 2.73 -2.55 25.30
C ASP A 232 2.43 -1.67 26.52
N SER A 233 1.50 -2.12 27.35
CA SER A 233 1.08 -1.45 28.59
C SER A 233 2.20 -1.24 29.64
N GLY A 234 3.38 -1.78 29.39
CA GLY A 234 4.59 -1.59 30.20
C GLY A 234 5.56 -0.53 29.65
N CYS A 235 5.36 -0.08 28.41
CA CYS A 235 6.19 0.95 27.81
C CYS A 235 5.61 2.34 28.13
N GLN A 236 6.44 3.23 28.64
CA GLN A 236 6.01 4.61 28.82
C GLN A 236 5.58 5.16 27.46
N LYS A 237 4.30 5.49 27.32
CA LYS A 237 3.59 5.94 26.11
C LYS A 237 4.26 7.08 25.31
N ALA A 238 5.30 7.71 25.87
CA ALA A 238 5.87 8.93 25.37
C ALA A 238 6.95 8.76 24.30
N VAL A 239 7.50 7.56 24.07
CA VAL A 239 8.79 7.45 23.36
C VAL A 239 8.65 7.14 21.87
N CYS A 240 7.55 6.61 21.36
CA CYS A 240 7.54 6.03 20.02
C CYS A 240 6.55 6.66 19.03
N SER A 241 5.39 7.07 19.46
CA SER A 241 4.33 7.59 18.60
C SER A 241 4.63 8.95 17.94
N PRO A 242 5.35 9.89 18.57
CA PRO A 242 5.67 11.18 17.95
C PRO A 242 6.89 11.16 17.03
N LEU A 243 7.74 10.12 17.09
CA LEU A 243 9.04 10.12 16.43
C LEU A 243 9.01 9.73 14.94
N PHE A 244 8.04 8.96 14.50
CA PHE A 244 7.97 8.45 13.13
C PHE A 244 6.61 8.70 12.50
N GLU A 245 6.63 8.91 11.19
CA GLU A 245 5.45 8.95 10.33
C GLU A 245 5.61 7.98 9.17
N THR A 246 4.48 7.51 8.65
CA THR A 246 4.47 6.65 7.47
C THR A 246 4.42 7.52 6.22
N THR A 247 5.36 7.34 5.30
CA THR A 247 5.37 8.06 4.02
C THR A 247 4.62 7.32 2.93
N TRP A 248 4.71 6.02 2.91
CA TRP A 248 3.90 5.18 2.03
C TRP A 248 3.72 3.80 2.65
N LEU A 249 2.67 3.14 2.20
CA LEU A 249 2.37 1.76 2.53
C LEU A 249 2.03 1.03 1.24
N SER A 250 2.53 -0.18 1.08
CA SER A 250 2.12 -1.06 0.00
C SER A 250 1.52 -2.35 0.52
N ARG A 251 0.47 -2.82 -0.16
CA ARG A 251 -0.08 -4.17 -0.04
C ARG A 251 0.17 -4.89 -1.34
N TYR A 252 0.71 -6.10 -1.25
CA TYR A 252 0.89 -6.94 -2.43
C TYR A 252 0.15 -8.26 -2.30
N SER A 253 -0.16 -8.86 -3.43
CA SER A 253 -0.67 -10.22 -3.54
C SER A 253 -0.04 -10.93 -4.72
N VAL A 254 0.29 -12.21 -4.51
CA VAL A 254 0.87 -13.08 -5.51
C VAL A 254 -0.10 -14.22 -5.79
N TRP A 255 -0.46 -14.37 -7.05
CA TRP A 255 -1.43 -15.35 -7.52
C TRP A 255 -0.77 -16.34 -8.47
N VAL A 256 -1.09 -17.61 -8.34
CA VAL A 256 -0.72 -18.63 -9.33
C VAL A 256 -1.68 -18.53 -10.51
N ARG A 257 -1.16 -18.18 -11.70
CA ARG A 257 -1.97 -17.87 -12.90
C ARG A 257 -2.93 -18.99 -13.29
N LYS A 258 -2.44 -20.22 -13.38
CA LYS A 258 -3.21 -21.38 -13.84
C LYS A 258 -4.26 -21.87 -12.85
N ARG A 259 -4.16 -21.52 -11.58
CA ARG A 259 -5.01 -22.05 -10.50
C ARG A 259 -5.87 -20.99 -9.83
N SER A 260 -5.61 -19.69 -10.08
CA SER A 260 -6.24 -18.57 -9.40
C SER A 260 -6.17 -18.68 -7.86
N ILE A 261 -5.05 -19.23 -7.36
CA ILE A 261 -4.80 -19.38 -5.93
C ILE A 261 -3.84 -18.27 -5.50
N MET A 262 -4.19 -17.54 -4.44
CA MET A 262 -3.29 -16.59 -3.80
C MET A 262 -2.26 -17.38 -2.98
N THR A 263 -0.99 -17.32 -3.39
CA THR A 263 0.11 -17.99 -2.69
C THR A 263 0.74 -17.11 -1.61
N SER A 264 0.78 -15.80 -1.85
CA SER A 264 1.34 -14.83 -0.90
C SER A 264 0.53 -13.55 -0.87
N LYS A 265 0.44 -12.93 0.29
CA LYS A 265 -0.10 -11.60 0.53
C LYS A 265 0.66 -10.96 1.67
N GLY A 266 1.07 -9.72 1.51
CA GLY A 266 1.80 -9.02 2.57
C GLY A 266 1.76 -7.50 2.41
N TYR A 267 2.44 -6.85 3.34
CA TYR A 267 2.54 -5.39 3.42
C TYR A 267 4.00 -4.96 3.58
N ILE A 268 4.33 -3.83 2.96
CA ILE A 268 5.58 -3.12 3.23
C ILE A 268 5.21 -1.70 3.63
N VAL A 269 5.74 -1.24 4.76
CA VAL A 269 5.46 0.08 5.33
C VAL A 269 6.77 0.85 5.47
N GLN A 270 6.84 2.06 4.92
CA GLN A 270 7.97 2.95 5.05
C GLN A 270 7.72 3.96 6.17
N PHE A 271 8.68 4.07 7.07
CA PHE A 271 8.70 5.04 8.15
C PHE A 271 9.86 6.02 7.99
N ILE A 272 9.59 7.27 8.31
CA ILE A 272 10.61 8.32 8.45
C ILE A 272 10.46 8.99 9.82
N ARG A 273 11.58 9.44 10.38
CA ARG A 273 11.58 10.24 11.61
C ARG A 273 11.02 11.62 11.30
N LYS A 274 10.08 12.07 12.13
CA LYS A 274 9.63 13.47 12.10
C LYS A 274 10.79 14.39 12.46
N HIS A 275 10.96 15.44 11.70
CA HIS A 275 11.80 16.54 12.09
C HIS A 275 11.03 17.41 13.10
N ASP A 276 11.66 17.70 14.24
CA ASP A 276 11.11 18.61 15.26
C ASP A 276 10.95 20.02 14.68
#